data_85ee1dd98e18f7e0650cc93552e0b7ba
#
_entry.id   85ee1dd98e18f7e0650cc93552e0b7ba
#
_cell.length_a   1.000
_cell.length_b   1.000
_cell.length_c   1.000
_cell.angle_alpha   90.00
_cell.angle_beta   90.00
_cell.angle_gamma   90.00
#
_symmetry.space_group_name_H-M   'P 1'
#
loop_
_entity.id
_entity.type
_entity.pdbx_description
1 polymer ?
#
loop_
_entity_poly.entity_id
_entity_poly.type
_entity_poly.pdbx_seq_one_letter_code
_entity_poly.pdbx_strand_id
1 'polypeptide(L)'
;MTTDTLPVLAILGGTGDLGTGLARRWAQAGYRVIIGSRTADKAEAAVADLREVMAERGVAAVAVEAMENQAAAEAADIITLTVPFSHQASTLEQLKPALQGKILIDVTVPLVPPRVARVQLPEQGSAGQIAQEILGEEVAVVSAFQNVAAHHLQEGAGLDCDVLVCGNKKEARAEVIKLVEAAGMRGFHAGMINNAAAAEALTSVLITINKQYSCHAGIRITGLDHAE
;
A
#
# COMPACT_ATOMS: atom_id res chain seq x y z
N MET A 1 -14.21 -27.50 -9.37
CA MET A 1 -14.04 -26.42 -8.40
C MET A 1 -12.59 -26.02 -8.50
N THR A 2 -12.27 -24.96 -9.26
CA THR A 2 -10.95 -24.35 -9.26
C THR A 2 -10.78 -23.73 -7.89
N THR A 3 -9.88 -24.26 -7.06
CA THR A 3 -9.40 -23.55 -5.88
C THR A 3 -8.71 -22.29 -6.39
N ASP A 4 -9.42 -21.15 -6.35
CA ASP A 4 -8.80 -19.86 -6.60
C ASP A 4 -7.72 -19.67 -5.54
N THR A 5 -6.48 -19.92 -5.92
CA THR A 5 -5.33 -19.66 -5.05
C THR A 5 -5.19 -18.14 -4.92
N LEU A 6 -5.14 -17.66 -3.69
CA LEU A 6 -4.91 -16.22 -3.44
C LEU A 6 -3.59 -15.79 -4.09
N PRO A 7 -3.52 -14.55 -4.63
CA PRO A 7 -2.30 -14.03 -5.22
C PRO A 7 -1.19 -13.90 -4.16
N VAL A 8 0.05 -14.05 -4.61
CA VAL A 8 1.24 -13.77 -3.80
C VAL A 8 1.47 -12.27 -3.79
N LEU A 9 1.65 -11.69 -2.61
CA LEU A 9 1.83 -10.26 -2.41
C LEU A 9 3.29 -9.94 -2.07
N ALA A 10 3.88 -8.94 -2.71
CA ALA A 10 5.16 -8.37 -2.27
C ALA A 10 4.98 -6.93 -1.79
N ILE A 11 5.70 -6.56 -0.74
CA ILE A 11 5.73 -5.20 -0.20
C ILE A 11 7.17 -4.70 -0.31
N LEU A 12 7.45 -3.87 -1.30
CA LEU A 12 8.78 -3.33 -1.58
C LEU A 12 9.07 -2.11 -0.69
N GLY A 13 10.23 -2.11 -0.04
CA GLY A 13 10.53 -1.17 1.02
C GLY A 13 9.68 -1.43 2.28
N GLY A 14 9.17 -2.64 2.43
CA GLY A 14 8.15 -3.05 3.40
C GLY A 14 8.58 -3.14 4.86
N THR A 15 9.78 -2.67 5.20
CA THR A 15 10.32 -2.74 6.57
C THR A 15 9.86 -1.59 7.50
N GLY A 16 9.11 -0.62 6.97
CA GLY A 16 8.52 0.47 7.75
C GLY A 16 7.12 0.13 8.28
N ASP A 17 6.57 0.99 9.15
CA ASP A 17 5.30 0.78 9.86
C ASP A 17 4.11 0.49 8.94
N LEU A 18 4.01 1.20 7.81
CA LEU A 18 2.94 0.97 6.84
C LEU A 18 3.10 -0.41 6.18
N GLY A 19 4.31 -0.74 5.74
CA GLY A 19 4.61 -2.01 5.05
C GLY A 19 4.39 -3.21 5.97
N THR A 20 4.95 -3.20 7.17
CA THR A 20 4.79 -4.30 8.15
C THR A 20 3.34 -4.41 8.65
N GLY A 21 2.63 -3.28 8.77
CA GLY A 21 1.22 -3.26 9.12
C GLY A 21 0.34 -3.92 8.07
N LEU A 22 0.53 -3.60 6.79
CA LEU A 22 -0.16 -4.25 5.67
C LEU A 22 0.21 -5.73 5.57
N ALA A 23 1.52 -6.07 5.68
CA ALA A 23 2.00 -7.45 5.66
C ALA A 23 1.29 -8.30 6.71
N ARG A 24 1.20 -7.81 7.94
CA ARG A 24 0.53 -8.51 9.02
C ARG A 24 -0.95 -8.77 8.71
N ARG A 25 -1.68 -7.76 8.26
CA ARG A 25 -3.12 -7.89 7.99
C ARG A 25 -3.41 -8.84 6.85
N TRP A 26 -2.65 -8.76 5.76
CA TRP A 26 -2.81 -9.68 4.64
C TRP A 26 -2.39 -11.11 4.99
N ALA A 27 -1.32 -11.29 5.77
CA ALA A 27 -0.93 -12.61 6.24
C ALA A 27 -1.99 -13.22 7.18
N GLN A 28 -2.62 -12.42 8.05
CA GLN A 28 -3.77 -12.84 8.87
C GLN A 28 -4.99 -13.23 8.02
N ALA A 29 -5.19 -12.57 6.89
CA ALA A 29 -6.25 -12.89 5.93
C ALA A 29 -5.92 -14.11 5.03
N GLY A 30 -4.76 -14.76 5.24
CA GLY A 30 -4.37 -15.98 4.55
C GLY A 30 -3.54 -15.79 3.28
N TYR A 31 -3.12 -14.57 2.96
CA TYR A 31 -2.23 -14.32 1.82
C TYR A 31 -0.80 -14.73 2.13
N ARG A 32 -0.09 -15.22 1.11
CA ARG A 32 1.37 -15.32 1.12
C ARG A 32 1.95 -13.94 0.86
N VAL A 33 2.76 -13.43 1.81
CA VAL A 33 3.31 -12.08 1.77
C VAL A 33 4.83 -12.12 1.78
N ILE A 34 5.46 -11.37 0.91
CA ILE A 34 6.91 -11.20 0.82
C ILE A 34 7.25 -9.77 1.21
N ILE A 35 8.03 -9.60 2.28
CA ILE A 35 8.58 -8.29 2.64
C ILE A 35 9.88 -8.10 1.87
N GLY A 36 9.88 -7.11 0.99
CA GLY A 36 11.04 -6.70 0.21
C GLY A 36 11.82 -5.57 0.86
N SER A 37 13.14 -5.63 0.78
CA SER A 37 14.05 -4.56 1.20
C SER A 37 15.23 -4.43 0.22
N ARG A 38 16.02 -3.37 0.36
CA ARG A 38 17.28 -3.19 -0.39
C ARG A 38 18.35 -4.23 -0.03
N THR A 39 18.26 -4.81 1.15
CA THR A 39 19.15 -5.88 1.63
C THR A 39 18.31 -6.97 2.29
N ALA A 40 18.73 -8.23 2.12
CA ALA A 40 18.06 -9.38 2.71
C ALA A 40 17.96 -9.29 4.23
N ASP A 41 19.05 -8.93 4.91
CA ASP A 41 19.12 -8.83 6.39
C ASP A 41 18.02 -7.93 6.98
N LYS A 42 17.72 -6.79 6.32
CA LYS A 42 16.66 -5.88 6.78
C LYS A 42 15.27 -6.47 6.59
N ALA A 43 15.05 -7.19 5.51
CA ALA A 43 13.78 -7.89 5.29
C ALA A 43 13.60 -9.03 6.30
N GLU A 44 14.66 -9.79 6.56
CA GLU A 44 14.66 -10.89 7.53
C GLU A 44 14.37 -10.39 8.95
N ALA A 45 15.01 -9.29 9.38
CA ALA A 45 14.73 -8.66 10.66
C ALA A 45 13.26 -8.26 10.77
N ALA A 46 12.70 -7.56 9.76
CA ALA A 46 11.31 -7.14 9.76
C ALA A 46 10.32 -8.33 9.79
N VAL A 47 10.64 -9.43 9.12
CA VAL A 47 9.82 -10.66 9.16
C VAL A 47 9.92 -11.34 10.52
N ALA A 48 11.10 -11.36 11.14
CA ALA A 48 11.27 -11.92 12.50
C ALA A 48 10.42 -11.14 13.53
N ASP A 49 10.55 -9.81 13.54
CA ASP A 49 9.76 -8.93 14.43
C ASP A 49 8.25 -9.11 14.20
N LEU A 50 7.83 -9.19 12.94
CA LEU A 50 6.41 -9.40 12.59
C LEU A 50 5.90 -10.75 13.12
N ARG A 51 6.67 -11.81 12.96
CA ARG A 51 6.29 -13.15 13.45
C ARG A 51 6.21 -13.20 14.98
N GLU A 52 7.12 -12.52 15.67
CA GLU A 52 7.09 -12.40 17.15
C GLU A 52 5.81 -11.71 17.61
N VAL A 53 5.49 -10.53 17.05
CA VAL A 53 4.26 -9.80 17.36
C VAL A 53 3.00 -10.62 17.06
N MET A 54 3.01 -11.42 16.00
CA MET A 54 1.86 -12.28 15.67
C MET A 54 1.73 -13.46 16.63
N ALA A 55 2.83 -14.07 17.04
CA ALA A 55 2.84 -15.15 18.02
C ALA A 55 2.33 -14.69 19.39
N GLU A 56 2.74 -13.51 19.85
CA GLU A 56 2.25 -12.88 21.09
C GLU A 56 0.72 -12.65 21.06
N ARG A 57 0.16 -12.43 19.87
CA ARG A 57 -1.29 -12.27 19.68
C ARG A 57 -2.04 -13.59 19.45
N GLY A 58 -1.36 -14.72 19.60
CA GLY A 58 -1.94 -16.04 19.40
C GLY A 58 -2.31 -16.38 17.95
N VAL A 59 -1.74 -15.66 16.98
CA VAL A 59 -1.94 -15.96 15.57
C VAL A 59 -0.97 -17.06 15.16
N ALA A 60 -1.52 -18.16 14.62
CA ALA A 60 -0.73 -19.28 14.14
C ALA A 60 0.22 -18.89 12.99
N ALA A 61 1.16 -19.76 12.66
CA ALA A 61 2.18 -19.55 11.63
C ALA A 61 1.59 -18.91 10.34
N VAL A 62 2.14 -17.75 9.97
CA VAL A 62 1.74 -17.01 8.79
C VAL A 62 2.74 -17.18 7.65
N ALA A 63 2.24 -17.15 6.43
CA ALA A 63 3.07 -17.22 5.23
C ALA A 63 3.70 -15.87 4.91
N VAL A 64 4.70 -15.46 5.71
CA VAL A 64 5.49 -14.24 5.46
C VAL A 64 6.93 -14.60 5.21
N GLU A 65 7.50 -14.07 4.14
CA GLU A 65 8.87 -14.33 3.68
C GLU A 65 9.65 -13.02 3.55
N ALA A 66 10.98 -13.11 3.58
CA ALA A 66 11.89 -11.99 3.40
C ALA A 66 12.68 -12.17 2.11
N MET A 67 12.81 -11.13 1.30
CA MET A 67 13.62 -11.14 0.07
C MET A 67 14.21 -9.76 -0.19
N GLU A 68 15.20 -9.67 -1.07
CA GLU A 68 15.54 -8.40 -1.69
C GLU A 68 14.42 -7.93 -2.63
N ASN A 69 14.28 -6.60 -2.83
CA ASN A 69 13.18 -6.01 -3.62
C ASN A 69 13.02 -6.63 -5.01
N GLN A 70 14.13 -6.92 -5.71
CA GLN A 70 14.09 -7.50 -7.05
C GLN A 70 13.47 -8.91 -7.01
N ALA A 71 13.97 -9.79 -6.14
CA ALA A 71 13.45 -11.14 -6.00
C ALA A 71 11.99 -11.15 -5.51
N ALA A 72 11.63 -10.25 -4.59
CA ALA A 72 10.26 -10.09 -4.13
C ALA A 72 9.31 -9.68 -5.27
N ALA A 73 9.73 -8.72 -6.10
CA ALA A 73 8.95 -8.26 -7.25
C ALA A 73 8.77 -9.38 -8.30
N GLU A 74 9.79 -10.21 -8.53
CA GLU A 74 9.72 -11.34 -9.46
C GLU A 74 8.79 -12.44 -8.98
N ALA A 75 8.81 -12.74 -7.69
CA ALA A 75 8.07 -13.85 -7.07
C ALA A 75 6.58 -13.58 -6.81
N ALA A 76 6.14 -12.32 -6.85
CA ALA A 76 4.77 -11.92 -6.51
C ALA A 76 3.90 -11.60 -7.72
N ASP A 77 2.58 -11.71 -7.53
CA ASP A 77 1.56 -11.35 -8.53
C ASP A 77 1.12 -9.89 -8.39
N ILE A 78 1.03 -9.39 -7.15
CA ILE A 78 0.66 -8.01 -6.82
C ILE A 78 1.74 -7.41 -5.95
N ILE A 79 2.19 -6.22 -6.30
CA ILE A 79 3.30 -5.54 -5.64
C ILE A 79 2.80 -4.25 -4.99
N THR A 80 3.18 -4.02 -3.74
CA THR A 80 2.91 -2.76 -3.02
C THR A 80 4.21 -2.01 -2.82
N LEU A 81 4.28 -0.76 -3.26
CA LEU A 81 5.44 0.10 -3.11
C LEU A 81 5.27 1.01 -1.88
N THR A 82 6.10 0.82 -0.86
CA THR A 82 6.04 1.58 0.41
C THR A 82 7.31 2.40 0.68
N VAL A 83 8.02 2.79 -0.37
CA VAL A 83 9.20 3.65 -0.26
C VAL A 83 8.82 5.13 -0.13
N PRO A 84 9.68 5.97 0.48
CA PRO A 84 9.50 7.42 0.44
C PRO A 84 9.44 7.96 -1.00
N PHE A 85 8.69 9.04 -1.23
CA PHE A 85 8.54 9.67 -2.54
C PHE A 85 9.87 9.96 -3.25
N SER A 86 10.89 10.42 -2.50
CA SER A 86 12.24 10.67 -3.04
C SER A 86 12.94 9.46 -3.64
N HIS A 87 12.46 8.25 -3.35
CA HIS A 87 13.00 6.99 -3.86
C HIS A 87 12.07 6.28 -4.84
N GLN A 88 10.84 6.79 -5.06
CA GLN A 88 9.84 6.16 -5.91
C GLN A 88 10.36 5.93 -7.33
N ALA A 89 10.73 7.01 -8.03
CA ALA A 89 11.10 6.94 -9.45
C ALA A 89 12.29 5.98 -9.67
N SER A 90 13.38 6.15 -8.93
CA SER A 90 14.56 5.29 -9.07
C SER A 90 14.28 3.82 -8.76
N THR A 91 13.42 3.54 -7.78
CA THR A 91 13.02 2.17 -7.44
C THR A 91 12.18 1.55 -8.57
N LEU A 92 11.22 2.32 -9.12
CA LEU A 92 10.37 1.84 -10.22
C LEU A 92 11.16 1.63 -11.51
N GLU A 93 12.08 2.54 -11.86
CA GLU A 93 12.96 2.38 -13.02
C GLU A 93 13.80 1.11 -12.93
N GLN A 94 14.39 0.85 -11.76
CA GLN A 94 15.19 -0.37 -11.52
C GLN A 94 14.36 -1.64 -11.64
N LEU A 95 13.13 -1.64 -11.09
CA LEU A 95 12.29 -2.84 -10.99
C LEU A 95 11.33 -3.01 -12.17
N LYS A 96 11.26 -2.05 -13.10
CA LYS A 96 10.33 -2.06 -14.25
C LYS A 96 10.24 -3.39 -14.99
N PRO A 97 11.36 -4.11 -15.28
CA PRO A 97 11.27 -5.40 -15.96
C PRO A 97 10.52 -6.48 -15.15
N ALA A 98 10.69 -6.50 -13.81
CA ALA A 98 10.05 -7.46 -12.92
C ALA A 98 8.56 -7.17 -12.68
N LEU A 99 8.11 -5.94 -12.98
CA LEU A 99 6.74 -5.47 -12.73
C LEU A 99 5.82 -5.66 -13.95
N GLN A 100 6.35 -6.00 -15.13
CA GLN A 100 5.56 -6.12 -16.36
C GLN A 100 4.43 -7.16 -16.23
N GLY A 101 3.23 -6.80 -16.67
CA GLY A 101 2.03 -7.63 -16.61
C GLY A 101 1.38 -7.75 -15.23
N LYS A 102 1.91 -7.05 -14.21
CA LYS A 102 1.45 -7.14 -12.81
C LYS A 102 0.66 -5.92 -12.37
N ILE A 103 0.07 -6.00 -11.18
CA ILE A 103 -0.55 -4.87 -10.48
C ILE A 103 0.49 -4.27 -9.53
N LEU A 104 0.70 -2.96 -9.63
CA LEU A 104 1.45 -2.18 -8.65
C LEU A 104 0.49 -1.33 -7.81
N ILE A 105 0.46 -1.57 -6.51
CA ILE A 105 -0.20 -0.68 -5.54
C ILE A 105 0.83 0.36 -5.10
N ASP A 106 0.63 1.61 -5.49
CA ASP A 106 1.48 2.72 -5.06
C ASP A 106 0.83 3.44 -3.87
N VAL A 107 1.49 3.39 -2.72
CA VAL A 107 1.05 4.09 -1.49
C VAL A 107 1.80 5.40 -1.29
N THR A 108 2.66 5.76 -2.22
CA THR A 108 3.54 6.92 -2.12
C THR A 108 2.75 8.22 -2.10
N VAL A 109 3.20 9.16 -1.26
CA VAL A 109 2.65 10.52 -1.19
C VAL A 109 3.80 11.49 -1.45
N PRO A 110 3.62 12.53 -2.30
CA PRO A 110 4.66 13.49 -2.62
C PRO A 110 4.92 14.48 -1.47
N LEU A 111 5.31 13.94 -0.30
CA LEU A 111 5.68 14.72 0.86
C LEU A 111 7.12 15.24 0.70
N VAL A 112 7.29 16.56 0.72
CA VAL A 112 8.60 17.19 0.59
C VAL A 112 8.98 17.88 1.91
N PRO A 113 9.92 17.27 2.69
CA PRO A 113 10.41 17.87 3.92
C PRO A 113 11.07 19.24 3.68
N PRO A 114 11.03 20.19 4.64
CA PRO A 114 10.40 20.06 5.96
C PRO A 114 8.89 20.37 5.98
N ARG A 115 8.27 20.68 4.84
CA ARG A 115 6.91 21.22 4.77
C ARG A 115 5.86 20.16 4.42
N VAL A 116 5.95 18.99 5.03
CA VAL A 116 5.07 17.83 4.74
C VAL A 116 3.57 18.08 5.02
N ALA A 117 3.24 19.05 5.89
CA ALA A 117 1.87 19.47 6.17
C ALA A 117 1.30 20.48 5.14
N ARG A 118 1.99 20.71 4.04
CA ARG A 118 1.53 21.51 2.91
C ARG A 118 1.43 20.64 1.68
N VAL A 119 0.32 20.75 0.98
CA VAL A 119 0.13 20.07 -0.31
C VAL A 119 1.19 20.57 -1.30
N GLN A 120 1.91 19.63 -1.88
CA GLN A 120 2.96 19.87 -2.87
C GLN A 120 2.83 18.77 -3.93
N LEU A 121 1.96 18.98 -4.90
CA LEU A 121 1.80 18.04 -6.00
C LEU A 121 2.94 18.20 -7.03
N PRO A 122 3.45 17.10 -7.58
CA PRO A 122 4.41 17.13 -8.68
C PRO A 122 3.76 17.66 -9.97
N GLU A 123 4.58 18.00 -10.96
CA GLU A 123 4.12 18.50 -12.26
C GLU A 123 3.16 17.52 -12.97
N GLN A 124 3.40 16.22 -12.82
CA GLN A 124 2.55 15.15 -13.35
C GLN A 124 1.19 15.03 -12.62
N GLY A 125 0.99 15.77 -11.54
CA GLY A 125 -0.24 15.80 -10.74
C GLY A 125 -0.21 14.90 -9.51
N SER A 126 0.42 13.71 -9.55
CA SER A 126 0.48 12.79 -8.42
C SER A 126 1.66 11.82 -8.51
N ALA A 127 2.02 11.19 -7.39
CA ALA A 127 2.99 10.11 -7.35
C ALA A 127 2.49 8.90 -8.17
N GLY A 128 1.20 8.57 -8.08
CA GLY A 128 0.59 7.50 -8.87
C GLY A 128 0.67 7.74 -10.39
N GLN A 129 0.53 8.99 -10.85
CA GLN A 129 0.72 9.34 -12.26
C GLN A 129 2.17 9.18 -12.70
N ILE A 130 3.13 9.63 -11.87
CA ILE A 130 4.56 9.40 -12.12
C ILE A 130 4.86 7.90 -12.25
N ALA A 131 4.34 7.09 -11.33
CA ALA A 131 4.52 5.65 -11.38
C ALA A 131 3.96 5.04 -12.68
N GLN A 132 2.78 5.46 -13.12
CA GLN A 132 2.17 4.98 -14.36
C GLN A 132 2.98 5.40 -15.61
N GLU A 133 3.50 6.63 -15.63
CA GLU A 133 4.35 7.11 -16.73
C GLU A 133 5.67 6.32 -16.82
N ILE A 134 6.33 6.06 -15.68
CA ILE A 134 7.58 5.28 -15.65
C ILE A 134 7.35 3.86 -16.14
N LEU A 135 6.30 3.20 -15.66
CA LEU A 135 6.09 1.77 -15.87
C LEU A 135 5.42 1.45 -17.20
N GLY A 136 4.65 2.38 -17.76
CA GLY A 136 3.91 2.17 -19.02
C GLY A 136 2.60 1.41 -18.80
N GLU A 137 1.91 1.08 -19.90
CA GLU A 137 0.54 0.52 -19.87
C GLU A 137 0.47 -0.97 -19.49
N GLU A 138 1.58 -1.69 -19.62
CA GLU A 138 1.65 -3.11 -19.26
C GLU A 138 1.56 -3.34 -17.75
N VAL A 139 1.94 -2.35 -16.92
CA VAL A 139 1.76 -2.40 -15.49
C VAL A 139 0.47 -1.69 -15.10
N ALA A 140 -0.39 -2.38 -14.35
CA ALA A 140 -1.61 -1.77 -13.82
C ALA A 140 -1.31 -1.03 -12.51
N VAL A 141 -0.99 0.26 -12.60
CA VAL A 141 -0.76 1.08 -11.38
C VAL A 141 -2.09 1.43 -10.72
N VAL A 142 -2.16 1.19 -9.43
CA VAL A 142 -3.29 1.50 -8.55
C VAL A 142 -2.77 2.29 -7.34
N SER A 143 -3.23 3.51 -7.18
CA SER A 143 -2.94 4.36 -6.01
C SER A 143 -3.95 4.05 -4.91
N ALA A 144 -3.47 3.68 -3.72
CA ALA A 144 -4.30 3.35 -2.56
C ALA A 144 -3.52 3.49 -1.24
N PHE A 145 -4.23 3.59 -0.11
CA PHE A 145 -3.71 3.65 1.27
C PHE A 145 -3.05 4.96 1.70
N GLN A 146 -3.04 6.01 0.88
CA GLN A 146 -2.39 7.29 1.22
C GLN A 146 -2.93 7.96 2.48
N ASN A 147 -4.20 7.71 2.81
CA ASN A 147 -4.89 8.34 3.93
C ASN A 147 -5.04 7.42 5.15
N VAL A 148 -4.34 6.29 5.17
CA VAL A 148 -4.34 5.33 6.27
C VAL A 148 -3.21 5.65 7.24
N ALA A 149 -3.55 5.81 8.52
CA ALA A 149 -2.54 5.97 9.57
C ALA A 149 -1.83 4.63 9.83
N ALA A 150 -0.53 4.57 9.56
CA ALA A 150 0.28 3.35 9.72
C ALA A 150 0.19 2.77 11.15
N HIS A 151 0.07 3.65 12.16
CA HIS A 151 -0.11 3.24 13.56
C HIS A 151 -1.33 2.31 13.73
N HIS A 152 -2.48 2.65 13.15
CA HIS A 152 -3.68 1.82 13.25
C HIS A 152 -3.56 0.46 12.54
N LEU A 153 -2.73 0.36 11.51
CA LEU A 153 -2.45 -0.93 10.87
C LEU A 153 -1.71 -1.88 11.82
N GLN A 154 -0.95 -1.33 12.78
CA GLN A 154 -0.23 -2.10 13.79
C GLN A 154 -1.13 -2.58 14.94
N GLU A 155 -2.29 -1.97 15.14
CA GLU A 155 -3.27 -2.39 16.13
C GLU A 155 -4.09 -3.59 15.64
N GLY A 156 -4.64 -4.39 16.57
CA GLY A 156 -5.39 -5.61 16.23
C GLY A 156 -6.87 -5.37 15.88
N ALA A 157 -7.40 -4.16 16.11
CA ALA A 157 -8.81 -3.82 15.93
C ALA A 157 -9.15 -3.51 14.45
N GLY A 158 -10.44 -3.53 14.12
CA GLY A 158 -10.95 -3.04 12.85
C GLY A 158 -10.63 -1.56 12.65
N LEU A 159 -10.34 -1.19 11.41
CA LEU A 159 -9.99 0.19 11.06
C LEU A 159 -11.22 0.93 10.54
N ASP A 160 -11.62 1.96 11.27
CA ASP A 160 -12.68 2.87 10.84
C ASP A 160 -12.14 3.91 9.85
N CYS A 161 -11.63 3.41 8.72
CA CYS A 161 -11.02 4.22 7.68
C CYS A 161 -11.41 3.67 6.30
N ASP A 162 -11.74 4.59 5.40
CA ASP A 162 -12.02 4.27 4.00
C ASP A 162 -10.79 4.52 3.14
N VAL A 163 -10.61 3.69 2.10
CA VAL A 163 -9.49 3.79 1.17
C VAL A 163 -10.00 4.15 -0.22
N LEU A 164 -9.52 5.25 -0.76
CA LEU A 164 -9.76 5.66 -2.14
C LEU A 164 -8.82 4.89 -3.07
N VAL A 165 -9.38 4.15 -4.02
CA VAL A 165 -8.62 3.29 -4.94
C VAL A 165 -8.72 3.87 -6.34
N CYS A 166 -7.62 4.46 -6.83
CA CYS A 166 -7.50 5.08 -8.14
C CYS A 166 -6.59 4.28 -9.06
N GLY A 167 -6.97 4.15 -10.35
CA GLY A 167 -6.15 3.43 -11.33
C GLY A 167 -6.90 3.32 -12.66
N ASN A 168 -6.18 3.14 -13.76
CA ASN A 168 -6.79 3.15 -15.09
C ASN A 168 -7.56 1.86 -15.41
N LYS A 169 -7.09 0.70 -14.94
CA LYS A 169 -7.73 -0.60 -15.18
C LYS A 169 -8.74 -0.90 -14.06
N LYS A 170 -10.03 -1.06 -14.42
CA LYS A 170 -11.12 -1.29 -13.44
C LYS A 170 -10.91 -2.60 -12.67
N GLU A 171 -10.46 -3.63 -13.36
CA GLU A 171 -10.19 -4.96 -12.80
C GLU A 171 -9.08 -4.89 -11.74
N ALA A 172 -8.00 -4.14 -12.01
CA ALA A 172 -6.93 -3.95 -11.04
C ALA A 172 -7.41 -3.20 -9.79
N ARG A 173 -8.26 -2.16 -9.95
CA ARG A 173 -8.88 -1.51 -8.79
C ARG A 173 -9.74 -2.46 -7.97
N ALA A 174 -10.49 -3.36 -8.63
CA ALA A 174 -11.32 -4.35 -7.94
C ALA A 174 -10.47 -5.34 -7.12
N GLU A 175 -9.34 -5.81 -7.66
CA GLU A 175 -8.41 -6.67 -6.90
C GLU A 175 -7.80 -5.93 -5.70
N VAL A 176 -7.44 -4.65 -5.88
CA VAL A 176 -6.90 -3.85 -4.76
C VAL A 176 -7.97 -3.58 -3.69
N ILE A 177 -9.24 -3.40 -4.06
CA ILE A 177 -10.35 -3.25 -3.10
C ILE A 177 -10.47 -4.52 -2.23
N LYS A 178 -10.36 -5.72 -2.80
CA LYS A 178 -10.33 -6.97 -2.01
C LYS A 178 -9.20 -6.98 -0.99
N LEU A 179 -8.02 -6.45 -1.36
CA LEU A 179 -6.88 -6.34 -0.45
C LEU A 179 -7.09 -5.28 0.64
N VAL A 180 -7.79 -4.19 0.34
CA VAL A 180 -8.21 -3.20 1.33
C VAL A 180 -9.17 -3.83 2.34
N GLU A 181 -10.15 -4.59 1.87
CA GLU A 181 -11.13 -5.30 2.70
C GLU A 181 -10.45 -6.38 3.56
N ALA A 182 -9.51 -7.14 2.97
CA ALA A 182 -8.70 -8.12 3.69
C ALA A 182 -7.81 -7.48 4.78
N ALA A 183 -7.44 -6.20 4.60
CA ALA A 183 -6.75 -5.43 5.63
C ALA A 183 -7.68 -4.83 6.69
N GLY A 184 -9.01 -5.06 6.61
CA GLY A 184 -10.02 -4.65 7.59
C GLY A 184 -10.55 -3.23 7.39
N MET A 185 -10.48 -2.68 6.17
CA MET A 185 -10.98 -1.36 5.78
C MET A 185 -12.01 -1.46 4.67
N ARG A 186 -12.68 -0.35 4.34
CA ARG A 186 -13.57 -0.28 3.17
C ARG A 186 -12.84 0.37 2.00
N GLY A 187 -12.82 -0.28 0.84
CA GLY A 187 -12.22 0.24 -0.39
C GLY A 187 -13.28 0.79 -1.34
N PHE A 188 -12.99 1.92 -1.97
CA PHE A 188 -13.90 2.54 -2.94
C PHE A 188 -13.21 2.82 -4.27
N HIS A 189 -13.88 2.46 -5.38
CA HIS A 189 -13.46 2.89 -6.71
C HIS A 189 -13.49 4.42 -6.80
N ALA A 190 -12.33 5.07 -6.75
CA ALA A 190 -12.20 6.53 -6.82
C ALA A 190 -11.83 7.03 -8.23
N GLY A 191 -11.95 6.17 -9.25
CA GLY A 191 -11.78 6.53 -10.66
C GLY A 191 -10.40 6.29 -11.22
N MET A 192 -10.05 7.08 -12.25
CA MET A 192 -8.79 6.99 -12.97
C MET A 192 -7.60 7.42 -12.10
N ILE A 193 -6.38 7.06 -12.51
CA ILE A 193 -5.15 7.38 -11.77
C ILE A 193 -4.97 8.89 -11.53
N ASN A 194 -5.54 9.74 -12.39
CA ASN A 194 -5.54 11.19 -12.22
C ASN A 194 -6.16 11.65 -10.88
N ASN A 195 -7.15 10.89 -10.38
CA ASN A 195 -7.80 11.20 -9.11
C ASN A 195 -6.92 10.87 -7.89
N ALA A 196 -5.83 10.15 -8.07
CA ALA A 196 -4.83 9.92 -7.02
C ALA A 196 -4.32 11.24 -6.41
N ALA A 197 -4.22 12.30 -7.22
CA ALA A 197 -3.82 13.63 -6.77
C ALA A 197 -4.64 14.12 -5.57
N ALA A 198 -5.95 13.86 -5.54
CA ALA A 198 -6.81 14.26 -4.43
C ALA A 198 -6.52 13.48 -3.14
N ALA A 199 -6.37 12.14 -3.23
CA ALA A 199 -6.04 11.29 -2.09
C ALA A 199 -4.65 11.60 -1.52
N GLU A 200 -3.66 11.81 -2.40
CA GLU A 200 -2.30 12.16 -2.02
C GLU A 200 -2.23 13.55 -1.37
N ALA A 201 -2.91 14.56 -1.94
CA ALA A 201 -3.00 15.90 -1.37
C ALA A 201 -3.64 15.89 0.03
N LEU A 202 -4.67 15.08 0.22
CA LEU A 202 -5.38 14.97 1.49
C LEU A 202 -4.48 14.49 2.64
N THR A 203 -3.43 13.73 2.37
CA THR A 203 -2.48 13.29 3.39
C THR A 203 -1.83 14.49 4.12
N SER A 204 -1.44 15.54 3.41
CA SER A 204 -0.90 16.76 4.05
C SER A 204 -1.93 17.46 4.96
N VAL A 205 -3.22 17.41 4.59
CA VAL A 205 -4.31 17.94 5.40
C VAL A 205 -4.49 17.09 6.67
N LEU A 206 -4.48 15.75 6.53
CA LEU A 206 -4.58 14.84 7.68
C LEU A 206 -3.39 14.98 8.64
N ILE A 207 -2.17 15.20 8.13
CA ILE A 207 -0.99 15.51 8.97
C ILE A 207 -1.24 16.78 9.80
N THR A 208 -1.86 17.81 9.21
CA THR A 208 -2.22 19.04 9.94
C THR A 208 -3.25 18.76 11.03
N ILE A 209 -4.31 18.00 10.71
CA ILE A 209 -5.35 17.58 11.66
C ILE A 209 -4.75 16.77 12.80
N ASN A 210 -3.92 15.77 12.48
CA ASN A 210 -3.25 14.93 13.48
C ASN A 210 -2.44 15.76 14.48
N LYS A 211 -1.69 16.75 13.95
CA LYS A 211 -0.89 17.65 14.79
C LYS A 211 -1.76 18.56 15.65
N GLN A 212 -2.86 19.09 15.11
CA GLN A 212 -3.74 20.03 15.81
C GLN A 212 -4.54 19.36 16.91
N TYR A 213 -5.02 18.14 16.65
CA TYR A 213 -5.95 17.44 17.52
C TYR A 213 -5.34 16.23 18.25
N SER A 214 -4.03 16.00 18.10
CA SER A 214 -3.30 14.86 18.71
C SER A 214 -3.99 13.51 18.45
N CYS A 215 -4.31 13.23 17.17
CA CYS A 215 -5.03 12.04 16.73
C CYS A 215 -4.34 11.36 15.55
N HIS A 216 -4.90 10.26 15.08
CA HIS A 216 -4.52 9.55 13.86
C HIS A 216 -5.72 9.53 12.91
N ALA A 217 -5.98 10.66 12.27
CA ALA A 217 -7.14 10.84 11.40
C ALA A 217 -7.01 10.00 10.11
N GLY A 218 -8.13 9.44 9.70
CA GLY A 218 -8.38 8.86 8.38
C GLY A 218 -9.54 9.58 7.70
N ILE A 219 -10.13 8.95 6.68
CA ILE A 219 -11.30 9.47 5.98
C ILE A 219 -12.46 8.49 6.06
N ARG A 220 -13.68 9.02 5.97
CA ARG A 220 -14.92 8.27 5.84
C ARG A 220 -15.76 8.86 4.71
N ILE A 221 -16.23 7.99 3.83
CA ILE A 221 -17.18 8.34 2.77
C ILE A 221 -18.58 8.12 3.31
N THR A 222 -19.37 9.20 3.33
CA THR A 222 -20.76 9.19 3.80
C THR A 222 -21.74 9.09 2.64
N GLY A 223 -23.00 8.75 2.91
CA GLY A 223 -24.07 8.72 1.91
C GLY A 223 -24.15 7.42 1.10
N LEU A 224 -23.44 6.35 1.53
CA LEU A 224 -23.44 5.04 0.88
C LEU A 224 -24.39 4.04 1.55
N ASP A 225 -25.05 4.43 2.64
CA ASP A 225 -25.94 3.58 3.44
C ASP A 225 -27.21 3.12 2.70
N HIS A 226 -27.39 3.53 1.44
CA HIS A 226 -28.53 3.21 0.59
C HIS A 226 -28.14 2.62 -0.77
N ALA A 227 -26.88 2.24 -0.98
CA ALA A 227 -26.47 1.50 -2.18
C ALA A 227 -26.61 0.00 -1.89
N GLU A 228 -27.80 -0.55 -2.19
CA GLU A 228 -28.04 -2.00 -2.38
C GLU A 228 -27.44 -2.48 -3.70
#